data_19d738c715c81bc4acc77b229f9054a1
#
_entry.id   19d738c715c81bc4acc77b229f9054a1
#
_cell.length_a   1.000
_cell.length_b   1.000
_cell.length_c   1.000
_cell.angle_alpha   90.00
_cell.angle_beta   90.00
_cell.angle_gamma   90.00
#
_symmetry.space_group_name_H-M   'P 1'
#
loop_
_entity.id
_entity.type
_entity.pdbx_description
1 polymer ?
#
loop_
_entity_poly.entity_id
_entity_poly.type
_entity_poly.pdbx_seq_one_letter_code
_entity_poly.pdbx_strand_id
1 'polypeptide(L)'
;MASDFAMLNERLAVHYGLPPVEGVALRRVTLPADSPRGGLLTQASVLMVTANGTTTSPVLRGAWINERILGRVTPPPPPGVAAVEPDTRGATTIRDQLARHRTQQSCAACHARIDPPGFALEIGRAHV
;
A
#
# COMPACT_ATOMS: atom_id res chain seq x y z
N MET A 1 -11.44 1.23 -11.26
CA MET A 1 -10.49 2.06 -10.48
C MET A 1 -9.09 2.11 -11.10
N ALA A 2 -8.79 1.24 -12.04
CA ALA A 2 -7.58 1.35 -12.86
C ALA A 2 -7.74 2.45 -13.91
N SER A 3 -6.66 3.12 -14.29
CA SER A 3 -6.59 4.08 -15.38
C SER A 3 -5.23 4.02 -16.06
N ASP A 4 -5.20 4.40 -17.33
CA ASP A 4 -3.99 4.53 -18.14
C ASP A 4 -3.37 5.93 -18.05
N PHE A 5 -3.85 6.75 -17.13
CA PHE A 5 -3.38 8.11 -16.93
C PHE A 5 -3.33 8.50 -15.46
N ALA A 6 -2.59 9.55 -15.17
CA ALA A 6 -2.59 10.25 -13.88
C ALA A 6 -2.72 11.75 -14.08
N MET A 7 -3.22 12.45 -13.06
CA MET A 7 -3.21 13.92 -13.00
C MET A 7 -1.91 14.36 -12.33
N LEU A 8 -1.00 14.94 -13.10
CA LEU A 8 0.35 15.27 -12.67
C LEU A 8 0.68 16.75 -12.89
N ASN A 9 1.49 17.27 -12.02
CA ASN A 9 2.28 18.48 -12.22
C ASN A 9 3.77 18.12 -12.16
N GLU A 10 4.64 19.12 -12.31
CA GLU A 10 6.10 18.93 -12.30
C GLU A 10 6.59 18.13 -11.08
N ARG A 11 6.15 18.51 -9.87
CA ARG A 11 6.57 17.85 -8.62
C ARG A 11 6.12 16.38 -8.55
N LEU A 12 4.89 16.09 -8.97
CA LEU A 12 4.36 14.72 -8.95
C LEU A 12 5.01 13.87 -10.05
N ALA A 13 5.30 14.43 -11.21
CA ALA A 13 6.01 13.71 -12.27
C ALA A 13 7.40 13.27 -11.78
N VAL A 14 8.17 14.19 -11.17
CA VAL A 14 9.47 13.89 -10.57
C VAL A 14 9.33 12.83 -9.45
N HIS A 15 8.36 13.01 -8.54
CA HIS A 15 8.13 12.07 -7.44
C HIS A 15 7.80 10.66 -7.92
N TYR A 16 7.10 10.53 -9.03
CA TYR A 16 6.72 9.24 -9.60
C TYR A 16 7.73 8.66 -10.58
N GLY A 17 8.81 9.38 -10.88
CA GLY A 17 9.80 8.96 -11.88
C GLY A 17 9.21 8.91 -13.30
N LEU A 18 8.25 9.76 -13.59
CA LEU A 18 7.57 9.85 -14.89
C LEU A 18 8.18 10.94 -15.76
N PRO A 19 7.93 10.95 -17.09
CA PRO A 19 8.38 12.00 -17.97
C PRO A 19 8.03 13.39 -17.43
N PRO A 20 8.89 14.40 -17.67
CA PRO A 20 8.73 15.73 -17.10
C PRO A 20 7.43 16.39 -17.55
N VAL A 21 6.79 17.07 -16.62
CA VAL A 21 5.61 17.92 -16.82
C VAL A 21 5.96 19.29 -16.29
N GLU A 22 5.75 20.32 -17.07
CA GLU A 22 6.12 21.69 -16.68
C GLU A 22 5.04 22.37 -15.82
N GLY A 23 5.49 23.04 -14.76
CA GLY A 23 4.70 23.95 -13.94
C GLY A 23 3.80 23.26 -12.91
N VAL A 24 3.04 24.08 -12.17
CA VAL A 24 2.28 23.67 -10.98
C VAL A 24 0.86 23.15 -11.29
N ALA A 25 0.34 23.41 -12.48
CA ALA A 25 -1.01 23.00 -12.85
C ALA A 25 -1.08 21.49 -13.08
N LEU A 26 -2.09 20.83 -12.50
CA LEU A 26 -2.36 19.41 -12.74
C LEU A 26 -2.86 19.21 -14.18
N ARG A 27 -2.24 18.27 -14.88
CA ARG A 27 -2.59 17.88 -16.25
C ARG A 27 -2.75 16.39 -16.36
N ARG A 28 -3.62 15.95 -17.26
CA ARG A 28 -3.75 14.53 -17.60
C ARG A 28 -2.51 14.07 -18.37
N VAL A 29 -1.81 13.08 -17.82
CA VAL A 29 -0.61 12.48 -18.42
C VAL A 29 -0.85 11.00 -18.60
N THR A 30 -0.69 10.51 -19.82
CA THR A 30 -0.77 9.07 -20.10
C THR A 30 0.40 8.35 -19.45
N LEU A 31 0.12 7.26 -18.78
CA LEU A 31 1.13 6.44 -18.11
C LEU A 31 1.76 5.46 -19.11
N PRO A 32 3.05 5.12 -18.94
CA PRO A 32 3.67 4.01 -19.67
C PRO A 32 2.89 2.71 -19.46
N ALA A 33 2.88 1.83 -20.47
CA ALA A 33 2.13 0.59 -20.42
C ALA A 33 2.60 -0.37 -19.31
N ASP A 34 3.86 -0.28 -18.92
CA ASP A 34 4.50 -1.03 -17.84
C ASP A 34 4.49 -0.30 -16.49
N SER A 35 3.81 0.85 -16.40
CA SER A 35 3.73 1.61 -15.17
C SER A 35 3.05 0.81 -14.07
N PRO A 36 3.67 0.67 -12.89
CA PRO A 36 3.02 0.07 -11.73
C PRO A 36 1.92 0.95 -11.14
N ARG A 37 1.77 2.17 -11.66
CA ARG A 37 0.76 3.14 -11.24
C ARG A 37 -0.38 3.17 -12.22
N GLY A 38 -1.56 3.43 -11.71
CA GLY A 38 -2.78 3.55 -12.52
C GLY A 38 -4.02 3.58 -11.63
N GLY A 39 -4.74 4.70 -11.65
CA GLY A 39 -5.95 4.89 -10.86
C GLY A 39 -5.71 5.36 -9.42
N LEU A 40 -6.82 5.45 -8.69
CA LEU A 40 -6.89 6.09 -7.38
C LEU A 40 -5.97 5.42 -6.34
N LEU A 41 -6.00 4.10 -6.26
CA LEU A 41 -5.34 3.36 -5.18
C LEU A 41 -3.80 3.36 -5.26
N THR A 42 -3.25 3.73 -6.40
CA THR A 42 -1.79 3.81 -6.61
C THR A 42 -1.22 5.21 -6.38
N GLN A 43 -2.05 6.16 -5.99
CA GLN A 43 -1.59 7.52 -5.68
C GLN A 43 -0.77 7.54 -4.39
N ALA A 44 0.27 8.36 -4.36
CA ALA A 44 1.15 8.51 -3.19
C ALA A 44 0.38 8.92 -1.92
N SER A 45 -0.65 9.74 -2.04
CA SER A 45 -1.50 10.14 -0.93
C SER A 45 -2.20 8.94 -0.26
N VAL A 46 -2.74 8.01 -1.05
CA VAL A 46 -3.37 6.79 -0.53
C VAL A 46 -2.34 5.89 0.14
N LEU A 47 -1.17 5.72 -0.48
CA LEU A 47 -0.09 4.91 0.08
C LEU A 47 0.46 5.51 1.38
N MET A 48 0.53 6.85 1.47
CA MET A 48 1.01 7.57 2.63
C MET A 48 0.04 7.50 3.83
N VAL A 49 -1.26 7.74 3.61
CA VAL A 49 -2.25 7.69 4.72
C VAL A 49 -2.48 6.28 5.26
N THR A 50 -2.06 5.28 4.52
CA THR A 50 -2.11 3.86 4.91
C THR A 50 -0.75 3.31 5.36
N ALA A 51 0.22 4.16 5.61
CA ALA A 51 1.52 3.84 6.20
C ALA A 51 1.60 4.31 7.65
N ASN A 52 2.63 3.90 8.38
CA ASN A 52 2.85 4.32 9.76
C ASN A 52 3.74 5.56 9.92
N GLY A 53 4.08 6.23 8.81
CA GLY A 53 4.93 7.42 8.78
C GLY A 53 6.42 7.14 8.54
N THR A 54 6.92 5.96 8.90
CA THR A 54 8.33 5.57 8.71
C THR A 54 8.51 4.41 7.75
N THR A 55 7.56 3.49 7.75
CA THR A 55 7.58 2.29 6.90
C THR A 55 6.22 2.08 6.24
N THR A 56 6.20 1.29 5.17
CA THR A 56 4.95 0.83 4.57
C THR A 56 4.22 -0.12 5.52
N SER A 57 2.88 -0.14 5.47
CA SER A 57 2.07 -1.02 6.31
C SER A 57 0.99 -1.72 5.45
N PRO A 58 1.30 -2.91 4.90
CA PRO A 58 0.33 -3.68 4.12
C PRO A 58 -0.94 -4.01 4.90
N VAL A 59 -0.81 -4.30 6.18
CA VAL A 59 -1.95 -4.65 7.06
C VAL A 59 -2.90 -3.46 7.22
N LEU A 60 -2.38 -2.28 7.60
CA LEU A 60 -3.18 -1.07 7.73
C LEU A 60 -3.82 -0.68 6.38
N ARG A 61 -3.07 -0.82 5.29
CA ARG A 61 -3.58 -0.55 3.95
C ARG A 61 -4.70 -1.49 3.56
N GLY A 62 -4.53 -2.78 3.83
CA GLY A 62 -5.55 -3.78 3.53
C GLY A 62 -6.82 -3.57 4.35
N ALA A 63 -6.71 -3.26 5.63
CA ALA A 63 -7.84 -2.90 6.48
C ALA A 63 -8.55 -1.64 5.96
N TRP A 64 -7.80 -0.60 5.61
CA TRP A 64 -8.33 0.64 5.06
C TRP A 64 -9.08 0.41 3.73
N ILE A 65 -8.52 -0.40 2.81
CA ILE A 65 -9.18 -0.74 1.55
C ILE A 65 -10.48 -1.49 1.81
N ASN A 66 -10.44 -2.50 2.68
CA ASN A 66 -11.65 -3.25 3.03
C ASN A 66 -12.73 -2.34 3.56
N GLU A 67 -12.40 -1.47 4.51
CA GLU A 67 -13.38 -0.61 5.18
C GLU A 67 -13.86 0.53 4.28
N ARG A 68 -12.93 1.30 3.69
CA ARG A 68 -13.25 2.55 2.99
C ARG A 68 -13.65 2.38 1.53
N ILE A 69 -13.17 1.33 0.90
CA ILE A 69 -13.42 1.10 -0.53
C ILE A 69 -14.43 -0.02 -0.75
N LEU A 70 -14.31 -1.12 0.01
CA LEU A 70 -15.14 -2.30 -0.18
C LEU A 70 -16.33 -2.37 0.80
N GLY A 71 -16.42 -1.45 1.78
CA GLY A 71 -17.49 -1.44 2.79
C GLY A 71 -17.46 -2.64 3.74
N ARG A 72 -16.32 -3.31 3.87
CA ARG A 72 -16.14 -4.50 4.71
C ARG A 72 -15.47 -4.10 6.01
N VAL A 73 -16.22 -4.13 7.12
CA VAL A 73 -15.66 -3.82 8.44
C VAL A 73 -14.65 -4.90 8.83
N THR A 74 -13.45 -4.47 9.17
CA THR A 74 -12.42 -5.35 9.75
C THR A 74 -12.58 -5.33 11.26
N PRO A 75 -12.89 -6.46 11.91
CA PRO A 75 -12.99 -6.50 13.36
C PRO A 75 -11.65 -6.15 14.01
N PRO A 76 -11.65 -5.54 15.19
CA PRO A 76 -10.42 -5.29 15.93
C PRO A 76 -9.72 -6.63 16.28
N PRO A 77 -8.40 -6.62 16.45
CA PRO A 77 -7.67 -7.82 16.87
C PRO A 77 -8.20 -8.30 18.22
N PRO A 78 -8.18 -9.62 18.48
CA PRO A 78 -8.54 -10.15 19.79
C PRO A 78 -7.68 -9.54 20.91
N PRO A 79 -8.21 -9.40 22.14
CA PRO A 79 -7.42 -8.93 23.26
C PRO A 79 -6.17 -9.79 23.48
N GLY A 80 -5.03 -9.15 23.75
CA GLY A 80 -3.76 -9.83 24.01
C GLY A 80 -2.94 -10.21 22.76
N VAL A 81 -3.43 -9.91 21.56
CA VAL A 81 -2.61 -10.01 20.33
C VAL A 81 -1.76 -8.75 20.21
N ALA A 82 -0.45 -8.89 20.41
CA ALA A 82 0.49 -7.79 20.19
C ALA A 82 0.45 -7.34 18.71
N ALA A 83 0.43 -6.04 18.49
CA ALA A 83 0.68 -5.51 17.17
C ALA A 83 2.09 -5.93 16.73
N VAL A 84 2.20 -6.56 15.56
CA VAL A 84 3.50 -6.82 14.96
C VAL A 84 3.99 -5.50 14.40
N GLU A 85 4.86 -4.84 15.15
CA GLU A 85 5.69 -3.80 14.56
C GLU A 85 6.70 -4.49 13.64
N PRO A 86 6.87 -4.02 12.40
CA PRO A 86 7.89 -4.58 11.52
C PRO A 86 9.24 -4.38 12.19
N ASP A 87 9.90 -5.49 12.56
CA ASP A 87 11.27 -5.43 13.02
C ASP A 87 12.15 -5.09 11.82
N THR A 88 12.57 -3.85 11.74
CA THR A 88 13.46 -3.35 10.69
C THR A 88 14.92 -3.80 10.88
N ARG A 89 15.22 -4.49 11.99
CA ARG A 89 16.55 -5.02 12.30
C ARG A 89 16.73 -6.39 11.65
N GLY A 90 17.31 -6.41 10.48
CA GLY A 90 17.67 -7.64 9.79
C GLY A 90 16.95 -7.82 8.46
N ALA A 91 17.54 -8.61 7.60
CA ALA A 91 17.23 -8.77 6.18
C ALA A 91 15.90 -9.46 5.85
N THR A 92 14.89 -9.46 6.72
CA THR A 92 13.59 -10.06 6.44
C THR A 92 12.63 -9.01 5.90
N THR A 93 11.99 -9.34 4.78
CA THR A 93 10.96 -8.49 4.19
C THR A 93 9.73 -8.41 5.11
N ILE A 94 8.93 -7.33 4.99
CA ILE A 94 7.64 -7.22 5.69
C ILE A 94 6.74 -8.42 5.37
N ARG A 95 6.82 -8.94 4.16
CA ARG A 95 6.07 -10.13 3.74
C ARG A 95 6.48 -11.36 4.54
N ASP A 96 7.77 -11.57 4.78
CA ASP A 96 8.26 -12.71 5.57
C ASP A 96 7.90 -12.58 7.05
N GLN A 97 7.97 -11.36 7.60
CA GLN A 97 7.55 -11.10 8.98
C GLN A 97 6.07 -11.40 9.18
N LEU A 98 5.22 -10.94 8.27
CA LEU A 98 3.78 -11.22 8.32
C LEU A 98 3.47 -12.70 8.05
N ALA A 99 4.26 -13.38 7.21
CA ALA A 99 4.12 -14.82 7.01
C ALA A 99 4.36 -15.59 8.32
N ARG A 100 5.37 -15.22 9.10
CA ARG A 100 5.63 -15.81 10.43
C ARG A 100 4.50 -15.51 11.41
N HIS A 101 3.99 -14.27 11.42
CA HIS A 101 2.88 -13.90 12.30
C HIS A 101 1.61 -14.72 12.00
N ARG A 102 1.35 -15.04 10.73
CA ARG A 102 0.21 -15.83 10.28
C ARG A 102 0.31 -17.33 10.58
N THR A 103 1.42 -17.81 11.12
CA THR A 103 1.51 -19.22 11.55
C THR A 103 0.57 -19.53 12.71
N GLN A 104 0.18 -18.52 13.49
CA GLN A 104 -0.83 -18.65 14.53
C GLN A 104 -2.24 -18.61 13.91
N GLN A 105 -3.03 -19.64 14.17
CA GLN A 105 -4.37 -19.78 13.58
C GLN A 105 -5.31 -18.62 13.91
N SER A 106 -5.23 -18.08 15.12
CA SER A 106 -6.01 -16.90 15.54
C SER A 106 -5.71 -15.65 14.71
N CYS A 107 -4.47 -15.50 14.27
CA CYS A 107 -4.04 -14.36 13.44
C CYS A 107 -4.37 -14.60 11.96
N ALA A 108 -4.19 -15.84 11.48
CA ALA A 108 -4.37 -16.21 10.08
C ALA A 108 -5.77 -15.89 9.55
N ALA A 109 -6.81 -16.09 10.34
CA ALA A 109 -8.20 -15.89 9.93
C ALA A 109 -8.51 -14.44 9.53
N CYS A 110 -7.98 -13.46 10.28
CA CYS A 110 -8.12 -12.03 9.96
C CYS A 110 -7.19 -11.62 8.82
N HIS A 111 -5.93 -12.04 8.88
CA HIS A 111 -4.92 -11.68 7.89
C HIS A 111 -5.22 -12.21 6.48
N ALA A 112 -5.90 -13.36 6.36
CA ALA A 112 -6.34 -13.88 5.07
C ALA A 112 -7.25 -12.91 4.29
N ARG A 113 -7.97 -12.03 4.99
CA ARG A 113 -8.87 -11.02 4.38
C ARG A 113 -8.22 -9.66 4.23
N ILE A 114 -7.29 -9.31 5.12
CA ILE A 114 -6.67 -7.98 5.20
C ILE A 114 -5.46 -7.90 4.27
N ASP A 115 -4.59 -8.89 4.31
CA ASP A 115 -3.29 -8.81 3.65
C ASP A 115 -3.35 -8.75 2.11
N PRO A 116 -4.20 -9.52 1.41
CA PRO A 116 -4.19 -9.52 -0.06
C PRO A 116 -4.37 -8.14 -0.68
N PRO A 117 -5.39 -7.32 -0.32
CA PRO A 117 -5.53 -5.98 -0.88
C PRO A 117 -4.40 -5.04 -0.45
N GLY A 118 -3.83 -5.23 0.73
CA GLY A 118 -2.71 -4.43 1.20
C GLY A 118 -1.43 -4.69 0.42
N PHE A 119 -1.09 -5.96 0.21
CA PHE A 119 0.08 -6.37 -0.57
C PHE A 119 -0.05 -6.09 -2.07
N ALA A 120 -1.25 -6.08 -2.62
CA ALA A 120 -1.47 -5.74 -4.03
C ALA A 120 -1.01 -4.31 -4.37
N LEU A 121 -0.90 -3.45 -3.37
CA LEU A 121 -0.48 -2.05 -3.52
C LEU A 121 0.93 -1.76 -2.95
N GLU A 122 1.73 -2.77 -2.67
CA GLU A 122 3.15 -2.61 -2.35
C GLU A 122 3.95 -2.29 -3.62
N ILE A 123 3.80 -1.07 -4.12
CA ILE A 123 4.40 -0.61 -5.36
C ILE A 123 5.85 -0.19 -5.11
N GLY A 124 6.78 -0.88 -5.74
CA GLY A 124 8.19 -0.46 -5.82
C GLY A 124 9.09 -0.80 -4.64
N ARG A 125 8.61 -1.52 -3.61
CA ARG A 125 9.42 -1.95 -2.45
C ARG A 125 9.32 -3.44 -2.13
N ALA A 126 8.88 -4.26 -3.06
CA ALA A 126 8.80 -5.71 -2.84
C ALA A 126 10.17 -6.41 -2.84
N HIS A 127 11.27 -5.67 -3.05
CA HIS A 127 12.62 -6.21 -3.26
C HIS A 127 13.71 -5.48 -2.45
N VAL A 128 13.39 -4.95 -1.29
CA VAL A 128 14.43 -4.46 -0.36
C VAL A 128 14.29 -5.19 0.95
#